data_d6623d58d2ec1203bf56e574bbd0eae1
#
_entry.id   d6623d58d2ec1203bf56e574bbd0eae1
#
_cell.length_a   1.000
_cell.length_b   1.000
_cell.length_c   1.000
_cell.angle_alpha   90.00
_cell.angle_beta   90.00
_cell.angle_gamma   90.00
#
_symmetry.space_group_name_H-M   'P 1'
#
loop_
_entity.id
_entity.type
_entity.pdbx_description
1 polymer ?
#
loop_
_entity_poly.entity_id
_entity_poly.type
_entity_poly.pdbx_seq_one_letter_code
_entity_poly.pdbx_strand_id
1 'polypeptide(L)'
;MGEMKNSLIGIKEETTSTFIKVHLTANQYSLSGVKQFQLFLNKAPHFLTGKIEVANEEQVIITYEKDELSFSLEQYVKKLDAFDRLLLAQKVNFLKEYLNQPVTPFIHPKNIFIFGEELFIGHRGVMNTVIPYLSTEEVYLKQYKALLLYILNPKLDFENLIDGAGAVRDPFSEKIQESSSFEEIDKLLMETVAIQKEKRNATSMLVKSRNHTVFKWGTIILGLATLGLSIGVGIYSLNIVPQQKRIISAESKFISNNYSDVLDSLKEDKPENLPKSALYVLAVSSIQLDSLSNEQKESVLGTISQKSNDNTLLYWIYIGKGDFEKALNIAKNIGDNQYILHAYTKVYDVTNADNKMNGAKKQELLSKYKEEMEKYMKLLEGKTDDQKSKQ
;
A
#
# COMPACT_ATOMS: atom_id res chain seq x y z
N MET A 1 -56.78 -8.54 10.74
CA MET A 1 -55.30 -8.64 10.68
C MET A 1 -54.77 -9.63 9.63
N GLY A 2 -55.54 -10.67 9.29
CA GLY A 2 -55.15 -11.64 8.24
C GLY A 2 -55.32 -11.17 6.79
N GLU A 3 -56.30 -10.31 6.54
CA GLU A 3 -56.61 -9.81 5.17
C GLU A 3 -55.59 -8.83 4.61
N MET A 4 -54.86 -8.11 5.46
CA MET A 4 -53.85 -7.12 5.03
C MET A 4 -52.53 -7.71 4.55
N LYS A 5 -52.13 -8.87 5.09
CA LYS A 5 -50.94 -9.59 4.62
C LYS A 5 -51.07 -10.05 3.16
N ASN A 6 -52.27 -10.43 2.76
CA ASN A 6 -52.53 -10.95 1.41
C ASN A 6 -52.58 -9.83 0.33
N SER A 7 -52.83 -8.56 0.70
CA SER A 7 -52.97 -7.48 -0.28
C SER A 7 -51.61 -6.97 -0.78
N LEU A 8 -50.55 -7.06 -0.01
CA LEU A 8 -49.20 -6.60 -0.36
C LEU A 8 -48.34 -7.68 -1.06
N ILE A 9 -48.63 -8.97 -0.82
CA ILE A 9 -47.78 -10.10 -1.24
C ILE A 9 -48.26 -10.76 -2.56
N GLY A 10 -49.37 -10.31 -3.15
CA GLY A 10 -50.01 -11.02 -4.26
C GLY A 10 -49.94 -10.37 -5.63
N ILE A 11 -49.32 -9.17 -5.77
CA ILE A 11 -49.23 -8.47 -7.04
C ILE A 11 -48.09 -9.03 -7.87
N LYS A 12 -48.40 -9.67 -9.00
CA LYS A 12 -47.38 -10.11 -9.96
C LYS A 12 -47.04 -8.98 -10.92
N GLU A 13 -45.73 -8.65 -10.99
CA GLU A 13 -45.19 -7.64 -11.85
C GLU A 13 -44.22 -8.22 -12.87
N GLU A 14 -44.39 -7.80 -14.14
CA GLU A 14 -43.42 -8.05 -15.20
C GLU A 14 -42.83 -6.69 -15.62
N THR A 15 -41.55 -6.50 -15.43
CA THR A 15 -40.86 -5.26 -15.72
C THR A 15 -39.94 -5.41 -16.93
N THR A 16 -40.13 -4.58 -17.96
CA THR A 16 -39.22 -4.43 -19.11
C THR A 16 -38.47 -3.10 -19.06
N SER A 17 -37.72 -2.76 -20.09
CA SER A 17 -37.05 -1.44 -20.20
C SER A 17 -38.03 -0.29 -20.25
N THR A 18 -39.19 -0.43 -20.89
CA THR A 18 -40.15 0.65 -21.24
C THR A 18 -41.50 0.54 -20.55
N PHE A 19 -41.83 -0.58 -19.94
CA PHE A 19 -43.12 -0.75 -19.27
C PHE A 19 -43.09 -1.69 -18.10
N ILE A 20 -44.14 -1.62 -17.28
CA ILE A 20 -44.42 -2.53 -16.18
C ILE A 20 -45.81 -3.08 -16.39
N LYS A 21 -45.94 -4.42 -16.36
CA LYS A 21 -47.26 -5.08 -16.36
C LYS A 21 -47.56 -5.59 -14.97
N VAL A 22 -48.73 -5.24 -14.50
CA VAL A 22 -49.26 -5.65 -13.21
C VAL A 22 -50.43 -6.59 -13.47
N HIS A 23 -50.35 -7.80 -12.94
CA HIS A 23 -51.38 -8.82 -13.05
C HIS A 23 -52.16 -8.92 -11.73
N LEU A 24 -53.42 -8.61 -11.79
CA LEU A 24 -54.33 -8.71 -10.63
C LEU A 24 -55.29 -9.88 -10.81
N THR A 25 -55.49 -10.61 -9.72
CA THR A 25 -56.44 -11.75 -9.63
C THR A 25 -57.81 -11.29 -9.14
N ALA A 26 -58.84 -12.11 -9.31
CA ALA A 26 -60.24 -11.77 -9.06
C ALA A 26 -60.55 -11.15 -7.68
N ASN A 27 -59.75 -11.47 -6.65
CA ASN A 27 -59.91 -10.92 -5.30
C ASN A 27 -59.19 -9.57 -5.07
N GLN A 28 -58.51 -9.05 -6.09
CA GLN A 28 -57.70 -7.85 -6.00
C GLN A 28 -58.32 -6.63 -6.70
N TYR A 29 -59.47 -6.80 -7.32
CA TYR A 29 -60.23 -5.73 -7.99
C TYR A 29 -61.72 -5.98 -7.95
N SER A 30 -62.50 -4.92 -8.20
CA SER A 30 -63.94 -4.99 -8.46
C SER A 30 -64.19 -4.73 -9.95
N LEU A 31 -64.73 -5.72 -10.66
CA LEU A 31 -64.94 -5.62 -12.12
C LEU A 31 -65.83 -4.44 -12.50
N SER A 32 -66.84 -4.10 -11.70
CA SER A 32 -67.73 -2.96 -11.90
C SER A 32 -67.00 -1.60 -11.81
N GLY A 33 -65.92 -1.53 -11.00
CA GLY A 33 -65.13 -0.34 -10.79
C GLY A 33 -63.96 -0.18 -11.77
N VAL A 34 -63.48 -1.24 -12.40
CA VAL A 34 -62.28 -1.24 -13.24
C VAL A 34 -62.33 -0.23 -14.38
N LYS A 35 -63.52 -0.08 -15.01
CA LYS A 35 -63.70 0.95 -16.10
C LYS A 35 -63.47 2.36 -15.59
N GLN A 36 -63.86 2.67 -14.34
CA GLN A 36 -63.64 3.99 -13.73
C GLN A 36 -62.15 4.15 -13.31
N PHE A 37 -61.50 3.09 -12.99
CA PHE A 37 -60.09 3.08 -12.62
C PHE A 37 -59.19 3.59 -13.76
N GLN A 38 -59.56 3.42 -15.02
CA GLN A 38 -58.81 3.98 -16.17
C GLN A 38 -58.61 5.48 -16.07
N LEU A 39 -59.55 6.22 -15.46
CA LEU A 39 -59.39 7.67 -15.25
C LEU A 39 -58.25 8.03 -14.32
N PHE A 40 -57.98 7.18 -13.35
CA PHE A 40 -56.88 7.33 -12.39
C PHE A 40 -55.54 6.85 -12.92
N LEU A 41 -55.49 6.22 -14.11
CA LEU A 41 -54.27 5.78 -14.78
C LEU A 41 -53.69 6.84 -15.71
N ASN A 42 -54.39 7.94 -15.94
CA ASN A 42 -53.91 9.07 -16.74
C ASN A 42 -52.70 9.73 -16.07
N LYS A 43 -52.00 10.58 -16.82
CA LYS A 43 -50.85 11.34 -16.35
C LYS A 43 -51.19 12.14 -15.10
N ALA A 44 -50.50 11.92 -14.02
CA ALA A 44 -50.62 12.66 -12.76
C ALA A 44 -49.23 12.86 -12.14
N PRO A 45 -49.06 13.88 -11.29
CA PRO A 45 -47.78 14.06 -10.58
C PRO A 45 -47.38 12.78 -9.84
N HIS A 46 -46.12 12.43 -9.90
CA HIS A 46 -45.51 11.27 -9.24
C HIS A 46 -46.09 9.89 -9.62
N PHE A 47 -46.89 9.78 -10.68
CA PHE A 47 -47.43 8.52 -11.17
C PHE A 47 -47.09 8.25 -12.63
N LEU A 48 -46.72 7.01 -12.92
CA LEU A 48 -46.57 6.54 -14.30
C LEU A 48 -47.97 6.50 -14.97
N THR A 49 -48.03 6.83 -16.26
CA THR A 49 -49.22 6.68 -17.06
C THR A 49 -49.52 5.20 -17.29
N GLY A 50 -50.74 4.77 -17.08
CA GLY A 50 -51.14 3.38 -17.22
C GLY A 50 -52.33 3.16 -18.14
N LYS A 51 -52.45 1.91 -18.61
CA LYS A 51 -53.57 1.47 -19.47
C LYS A 51 -53.98 0.07 -19.04
N ILE A 52 -55.30 -0.17 -18.98
CA ILE A 52 -55.85 -1.51 -18.76
C ILE A 52 -55.84 -2.23 -20.11
N GLU A 53 -55.07 -3.33 -20.17
CA GLU A 53 -55.02 -4.20 -21.36
C GLU A 53 -56.12 -5.30 -21.34
N VAL A 54 -56.31 -5.89 -20.18
CA VAL A 54 -57.30 -6.96 -19.97
C VAL A 54 -58.12 -6.68 -18.72
N ALA A 55 -59.41 -6.84 -18.79
CA ALA A 55 -60.31 -6.77 -17.64
C ALA A 55 -61.47 -7.78 -17.81
N ASN A 56 -61.47 -8.85 -17.05
CA ASN A 56 -62.51 -9.86 -17.02
C ASN A 56 -62.67 -10.41 -15.58
N GLU A 57 -63.49 -11.44 -15.38
CA GLU A 57 -63.72 -11.99 -14.07
C GLU A 57 -62.51 -12.75 -13.46
N GLU A 58 -61.57 -13.17 -14.30
CA GLU A 58 -60.40 -13.98 -13.84
C GLU A 58 -59.19 -13.10 -13.52
N GLN A 59 -58.99 -12.06 -14.32
CA GLN A 59 -57.78 -11.18 -14.17
C GLN A 59 -58.01 -9.77 -14.73
N VAL A 60 -57.20 -8.84 -14.18
CA VAL A 60 -57.00 -7.53 -14.75
C VAL A 60 -55.48 -7.37 -14.99
N ILE A 61 -55.14 -6.93 -16.21
CA ILE A 61 -53.76 -6.63 -16.58
C ILE A 61 -53.67 -5.12 -16.86
N ILE A 62 -52.77 -4.45 -16.14
CA ILE A 62 -52.51 -3.02 -16.27
C ILE A 62 -51.08 -2.83 -16.68
N THR A 63 -50.85 -2.06 -17.76
CA THR A 63 -49.51 -1.73 -18.23
C THR A 63 -49.23 -0.26 -17.93
N TYR A 64 -48.12 0.00 -17.28
CA TYR A 64 -47.62 1.34 -16.97
C TYR A 64 -46.41 1.65 -17.87
N GLU A 65 -46.41 2.78 -18.51
CA GLU A 65 -45.31 3.26 -19.34
C GLU A 65 -44.25 3.91 -18.46
N LYS A 66 -43.00 3.53 -18.65
CA LYS A 66 -41.86 4.13 -17.97
C LYS A 66 -40.77 4.49 -18.96
N ASP A 67 -39.93 5.47 -18.59
CA ASP A 67 -38.77 5.82 -19.40
C ASP A 67 -37.73 4.67 -19.34
N GLU A 68 -37.07 4.42 -20.48
CA GLU A 68 -36.06 3.39 -20.62
C GLU A 68 -34.86 3.60 -19.67
N LEU A 69 -34.52 4.87 -19.39
CA LEU A 69 -33.43 5.25 -18.49
C LEU A 69 -33.84 5.28 -17.01
N SER A 70 -35.08 4.93 -16.69
CA SER A 70 -35.56 4.88 -15.30
C SER A 70 -35.06 3.64 -14.58
N PHE A 71 -34.70 3.79 -13.31
CA PHE A 71 -34.30 2.71 -12.41
C PHE A 71 -35.37 2.50 -11.35
N SER A 72 -35.62 1.26 -10.94
CA SER A 72 -36.41 1.05 -9.73
C SER A 72 -35.65 1.57 -8.49
N LEU A 73 -36.39 1.98 -7.47
CA LEU A 73 -35.81 2.41 -6.20
C LEU A 73 -34.89 1.32 -5.63
N GLU A 74 -35.28 0.05 -5.75
CA GLU A 74 -34.45 -1.09 -5.32
C GLU A 74 -33.08 -1.13 -6.01
N GLN A 75 -33.01 -0.83 -7.29
CA GLN A 75 -31.77 -0.81 -8.06
C GLN A 75 -30.95 0.46 -7.78
N TYR A 76 -31.63 1.58 -7.61
CA TYR A 76 -31.00 2.89 -7.48
C TYR A 76 -30.33 3.07 -6.12
N VAL A 77 -30.98 2.70 -5.01
CA VAL A 77 -30.43 2.89 -3.66
C VAL A 77 -29.13 2.11 -3.42
N LYS A 78 -28.93 1.00 -4.13
CA LYS A 78 -27.70 0.18 -4.03
C LYS A 78 -26.46 0.88 -4.59
N LYS A 79 -26.65 1.90 -5.43
CA LYS A 79 -25.59 2.70 -6.09
C LYS A 79 -25.22 3.97 -5.30
N LEU A 80 -26.05 4.37 -4.36
CA LEU A 80 -25.93 5.63 -3.62
C LEU A 80 -25.00 5.48 -2.40
N ASP A 81 -24.28 6.55 -2.06
CA ASP A 81 -23.62 6.68 -0.77
C ASP A 81 -24.63 6.95 0.37
N ALA A 82 -24.15 6.96 1.61
CA ALA A 82 -25.02 7.15 2.77
C ALA A 82 -25.71 8.51 2.81
N PHE A 83 -25.05 9.57 2.33
CA PHE A 83 -25.62 10.91 2.29
C PHE A 83 -26.67 11.03 1.18
N ASP A 84 -26.40 10.49 0.01
CA ASP A 84 -27.35 10.51 -1.11
C ASP A 84 -28.60 9.67 -0.80
N ARG A 85 -28.47 8.58 -0.05
CA ARG A 85 -29.64 7.83 0.47
C ARG A 85 -30.46 8.66 1.45
N LEU A 86 -29.81 9.45 2.31
CA LEU A 86 -30.50 10.34 3.23
C LEU A 86 -31.29 11.42 2.47
N LEU A 87 -30.71 11.99 1.41
CA LEU A 87 -31.41 12.94 0.53
C LEU A 87 -32.60 12.28 -0.21
N LEU A 88 -32.41 11.04 -0.67
CA LEU A 88 -33.48 10.28 -1.30
C LEU A 88 -34.61 9.95 -0.31
N ALA A 89 -34.29 9.60 0.93
CA ALA A 89 -35.26 9.42 2.01
C ALA A 89 -36.09 10.69 2.27
N GLN A 90 -35.48 11.86 2.15
CA GLN A 90 -36.21 13.13 2.22
C GLN A 90 -37.12 13.35 1.00
N LYS A 91 -36.66 12.98 -0.21
CA LYS A 91 -37.45 13.15 -1.45
C LYS A 91 -38.72 12.31 -1.49
N VAL A 92 -38.78 11.14 -0.82
CA VAL A 92 -39.99 10.31 -0.79
C VAL A 92 -41.11 10.87 0.09
N ASN A 93 -40.88 12.00 0.74
CA ASN A 93 -41.88 12.68 1.61
C ASN A 93 -43.17 13.03 0.89
N PHE A 94 -43.19 13.19 -0.45
CA PHE A 94 -44.41 13.40 -1.21
C PHE A 94 -45.48 12.29 -1.01
N LEU A 95 -45.06 11.10 -0.59
CA LEU A 95 -46.00 10.00 -0.33
C LEU A 95 -47.01 10.32 0.74
N LYS A 96 -46.71 11.18 1.70
CA LYS A 96 -47.67 11.61 2.74
C LYS A 96 -48.89 12.34 2.18
N GLU A 97 -48.76 13.01 0.99
CA GLU A 97 -49.83 13.73 0.35
C GLU A 97 -50.97 12.81 -0.12
N TYR A 98 -50.69 11.51 -0.24
CA TYR A 98 -51.67 10.49 -0.64
C TYR A 98 -52.38 9.84 0.55
N LEU A 99 -52.01 10.21 1.78
CA LEU A 99 -52.79 9.80 2.96
C LEU A 99 -54.20 10.34 2.87
N ASN A 100 -55.20 9.49 3.06
CA ASN A 100 -56.62 9.83 2.95
C ASN A 100 -57.10 10.30 1.56
N GLN A 101 -56.30 10.08 0.51
CA GLN A 101 -56.72 10.29 -0.87
C GLN A 101 -57.43 9.08 -1.46
N PRO A 102 -58.32 9.23 -2.46
CA PRO A 102 -58.96 8.12 -3.14
C PRO A 102 -57.97 7.17 -3.82
N VAL A 103 -56.83 7.68 -4.22
CA VAL A 103 -55.75 6.93 -4.84
C VAL A 103 -54.71 6.55 -3.77
N THR A 104 -54.40 5.28 -3.67
CA THR A 104 -53.44 4.73 -2.71
C THR A 104 -52.20 4.21 -3.44
N PRO A 105 -51.02 4.83 -3.26
CA PRO A 105 -49.78 4.32 -3.83
C PRO A 105 -49.48 2.92 -3.33
N PHE A 106 -49.02 2.04 -4.21
CA PHE A 106 -48.40 0.80 -3.77
C PHE A 106 -46.94 1.07 -3.32
N ILE A 107 -46.76 1.26 -2.02
CA ILE A 107 -45.47 1.60 -1.43
C ILE A 107 -44.61 0.34 -1.36
N HIS A 108 -43.77 0.19 -2.41
CA HIS A 108 -42.82 -0.91 -2.51
C HIS A 108 -41.58 -0.46 -3.32
N PRO A 109 -40.33 -0.84 -2.94
CA PRO A 109 -39.10 -0.40 -3.63
C PRO A 109 -39.03 -0.78 -5.12
N LYS A 110 -39.70 -1.86 -5.52
CA LYS A 110 -39.79 -2.27 -6.94
C LYS A 110 -40.78 -1.45 -7.73
N ASN A 111 -41.78 -0.86 -7.07
CA ASN A 111 -42.86 -0.09 -7.69
C ASN A 111 -42.58 1.42 -7.74
N ILE A 112 -41.50 1.89 -7.17
CA ILE A 112 -41.07 3.29 -7.23
C ILE A 112 -39.92 3.41 -8.23
N PHE A 113 -39.99 4.31 -9.17
CA PHE A 113 -39.05 4.50 -10.25
C PHE A 113 -38.46 5.91 -10.21
N ILE A 114 -37.19 6.00 -10.58
CA ILE A 114 -36.41 7.25 -10.58
C ILE A 114 -36.00 7.53 -12.02
N PHE A 115 -36.33 8.70 -12.50
CA PHE A 115 -35.89 9.24 -13.79
C PHE A 115 -35.37 10.67 -13.58
N GLY A 116 -34.10 10.88 -13.83
CA GLY A 116 -33.43 12.13 -13.46
C GLY A 116 -33.46 12.34 -11.92
N GLU A 117 -34.13 13.43 -11.51
CA GLU A 117 -34.32 13.76 -10.08
C GLU A 117 -35.75 13.47 -9.59
N GLU A 118 -36.63 13.02 -10.46
CA GLU A 118 -38.04 12.79 -10.16
C GLU A 118 -38.33 11.36 -9.79
N LEU A 119 -39.33 11.18 -8.91
CA LEU A 119 -39.79 9.89 -8.42
C LEU A 119 -41.20 9.64 -8.97
N PHE A 120 -41.41 8.43 -9.48
CA PHE A 120 -42.67 7.97 -10.06
C PHE A 120 -43.08 6.66 -9.41
N ILE A 121 -44.35 6.54 -9.12
CA ILE A 121 -45.02 5.32 -8.65
C ILE A 121 -45.65 4.62 -9.86
N GLY A 122 -45.40 3.35 -10.01
CA GLY A 122 -46.04 2.52 -11.02
C GLY A 122 -47.47 2.21 -10.64
N HIS A 123 -47.68 1.10 -9.95
CA HIS A 123 -49.01 0.67 -9.54
C HIS A 123 -49.55 1.45 -8.35
N ARG A 124 -50.85 1.73 -8.43
CA ARG A 124 -51.67 2.42 -7.44
C ARG A 124 -53.05 1.80 -7.37
N GLY A 125 -53.61 1.78 -6.20
CA GLY A 125 -54.99 1.33 -6.01
C GLY A 125 -55.98 2.48 -5.90
N VAL A 126 -57.26 2.13 -5.94
CA VAL A 126 -58.38 3.05 -5.69
C VAL A 126 -59.38 2.31 -4.77
N MET A 127 -59.87 3.05 -3.79
CA MET A 127 -60.80 2.54 -2.81
C MET A 127 -61.96 1.75 -3.45
N ASN A 128 -62.20 0.52 -2.96
CA ASN A 128 -63.23 -0.39 -3.43
C ASN A 128 -63.15 -0.77 -4.93
N THR A 129 -62.07 -0.45 -5.61
CA THR A 129 -61.94 -0.70 -7.06
C THR A 129 -60.74 -1.61 -7.35
N VAL A 130 -59.53 -1.21 -6.99
CA VAL A 130 -58.29 -1.94 -7.26
C VAL A 130 -57.38 -1.77 -6.06
N ILE A 131 -56.71 -2.86 -5.65
CA ILE A 131 -55.72 -2.79 -4.56
C ILE A 131 -54.48 -1.97 -4.97
N PRO A 132 -53.71 -1.39 -4.00
CA PRO A 132 -53.98 -1.39 -2.56
C PRO A 132 -55.18 -0.51 -2.22
N TYR A 133 -56.05 -0.99 -1.35
CA TYR A 133 -57.19 -0.21 -0.84
C TYR A 133 -56.69 0.82 0.18
N LEU A 134 -57.56 1.81 0.46
CA LEU A 134 -57.23 2.82 1.47
C LEU A 134 -56.84 2.20 2.79
N SER A 135 -55.67 2.59 3.29
CA SER A 135 -55.13 2.11 4.55
C SER A 135 -55.47 3.06 5.71
N THR A 136 -55.50 2.59 6.93
CA THR A 136 -55.45 3.47 8.11
C THR A 136 -54.13 4.26 8.15
N GLU A 137 -54.17 5.43 8.76
CA GLU A 137 -52.96 6.26 8.94
C GLU A 137 -51.79 5.46 9.56
N GLU A 138 -52.10 4.63 10.58
CA GLU A 138 -51.10 3.78 11.27
C GLU A 138 -50.41 2.81 10.30
N VAL A 139 -51.20 2.14 9.44
CA VAL A 139 -50.68 1.17 8.47
C VAL A 139 -49.88 1.87 7.37
N TYR A 140 -50.38 3.05 6.90
CA TYR A 140 -49.67 3.83 5.92
C TYR A 140 -48.33 4.38 6.44
N LEU A 141 -48.31 4.87 7.67
CA LEU A 141 -47.11 5.32 8.37
C LEU A 141 -46.10 4.18 8.53
N LYS A 142 -46.60 2.97 8.85
CA LYS A 142 -45.74 1.77 8.98
C LYS A 142 -45.07 1.40 7.65
N GLN A 143 -45.81 1.45 6.54
CA GLN A 143 -45.26 1.22 5.20
C GLN A 143 -44.24 2.30 4.80
N TYR A 144 -44.54 3.56 5.11
CA TYR A 144 -43.64 4.70 4.87
C TYR A 144 -42.33 4.53 5.64
N LYS A 145 -42.40 4.20 6.92
CA LYS A 145 -41.20 3.91 7.75
C LYS A 145 -40.37 2.78 7.18
N ALA A 146 -41.00 1.68 6.78
CA ALA A 146 -40.31 0.55 6.15
C ALA A 146 -39.57 0.95 4.89
N LEU A 147 -40.20 1.82 4.05
CA LEU A 147 -39.54 2.37 2.85
C LEU A 147 -38.34 3.23 3.18
N LEU A 148 -38.44 4.11 4.18
CA LEU A 148 -37.33 4.95 4.63
C LEU A 148 -36.16 4.10 5.15
N LEU A 149 -36.45 3.12 6.00
CA LEU A 149 -35.42 2.22 6.55
C LEU A 149 -34.74 1.40 5.46
N TYR A 150 -35.49 0.97 4.45
CA TYR A 150 -34.93 0.29 3.29
C TYR A 150 -34.02 1.22 2.47
N ILE A 151 -34.44 2.48 2.22
CA ILE A 151 -33.61 3.46 1.50
C ILE A 151 -32.28 3.70 2.25
N LEU A 152 -32.35 3.89 3.56
CA LEU A 152 -31.18 4.14 4.40
C LEU A 152 -30.25 2.92 4.48
N ASN A 153 -30.82 1.72 4.53
CA ASN A 153 -30.08 0.48 4.56
C ASN A 153 -30.62 -0.57 3.58
N PRO A 154 -30.22 -0.54 2.31
CA PRO A 154 -30.74 -1.43 1.26
C PRO A 154 -30.27 -2.89 1.38
N LYS A 155 -29.57 -3.26 2.45
CA LYS A 155 -29.25 -4.65 2.80
C LYS A 155 -30.37 -5.32 3.59
N LEU A 156 -31.28 -4.53 4.15
CA LEU A 156 -32.44 -5.04 4.86
C LEU A 156 -33.48 -5.55 3.87
N ASP A 157 -34.22 -6.56 4.25
CA ASP A 157 -35.35 -7.03 3.49
C ASP A 157 -36.57 -6.16 3.76
N PHE A 158 -37.21 -5.65 2.69
CA PHE A 158 -38.33 -4.71 2.81
C PHE A 158 -39.56 -5.35 3.46
N GLU A 159 -39.84 -6.59 3.14
CA GLU A 159 -41.00 -7.32 3.69
C GLU A 159 -40.85 -7.54 5.22
N ASN A 160 -39.64 -7.86 5.65
CA ASN A 160 -39.33 -7.98 7.07
C ASN A 160 -39.46 -6.64 7.81
N LEU A 161 -39.14 -5.51 7.15
CA LEU A 161 -39.31 -4.18 7.72
C LEU A 161 -40.80 -3.82 7.90
N ILE A 162 -41.66 -4.19 6.96
CA ILE A 162 -43.11 -4.01 7.06
C ILE A 162 -43.66 -4.84 8.23
N ASP A 163 -43.20 -6.06 8.40
CA ASP A 163 -43.66 -6.96 9.49
C ASP A 163 -43.12 -6.51 10.88
N GLY A 164 -42.19 -5.54 10.92
CA GLY A 164 -41.55 -5.07 12.15
C GLY A 164 -40.47 -5.99 12.67
N ALA A 165 -40.08 -7.01 11.90
CA ALA A 165 -39.07 -8.00 12.27
C ALA A 165 -37.63 -7.56 11.91
N GLY A 166 -37.48 -6.43 11.19
CA GLY A 166 -36.17 -5.90 10.80
C GLY A 166 -35.42 -5.34 12.02
N ALA A 167 -34.34 -6.02 12.43
CA ALA A 167 -33.46 -5.50 13.47
C ALA A 167 -32.65 -4.31 12.91
N VAL A 168 -33.12 -3.13 13.18
CA VAL A 168 -32.38 -1.88 12.92
C VAL A 168 -31.49 -1.62 14.13
N ARG A 169 -30.20 -1.37 13.90
CA ARG A 169 -29.20 -1.26 14.97
C ARG A 169 -28.57 0.13 15.09
N ASP A 170 -28.83 1.01 14.12
CA ASP A 170 -28.27 2.37 14.19
C ASP A 170 -29.26 3.33 14.84
N PRO A 171 -28.77 4.29 15.67
CA PRO A 171 -29.62 5.16 16.47
C PRO A 171 -30.55 6.07 15.64
N PHE A 172 -30.19 6.36 14.39
CA PHE A 172 -31.03 7.20 13.53
C PHE A 172 -32.22 6.44 12.99
N SER A 173 -32.00 5.21 12.53
CA SER A 173 -33.06 4.34 12.07
C SER A 173 -34.00 3.90 13.20
N GLU A 174 -33.47 3.70 14.41
CA GLU A 174 -34.29 3.43 15.61
C GLU A 174 -35.27 4.60 15.87
N LYS A 175 -34.80 5.84 15.82
CA LYS A 175 -35.66 7.04 15.97
C LYS A 175 -36.75 7.12 14.91
N ILE A 176 -36.46 6.76 13.65
CA ILE A 176 -37.48 6.71 12.58
C ILE A 176 -38.52 5.62 12.93
N GLN A 177 -38.08 4.47 13.42
CA GLN A 177 -38.98 3.39 13.78
C GLN A 177 -39.89 3.75 14.97
N GLU A 178 -39.39 4.50 15.94
CA GLU A 178 -40.12 4.95 17.12
C GLU A 178 -41.05 6.15 16.86
N SER A 179 -40.81 6.95 15.81
CA SER A 179 -41.60 8.14 15.51
C SER A 179 -43.09 7.80 15.36
N SER A 180 -43.95 8.67 15.86
CA SER A 180 -45.39 8.48 15.92
C SER A 180 -46.13 9.15 14.75
N SER A 181 -45.48 10.08 14.03
CA SER A 181 -46.09 10.87 12.96
C SER A 181 -45.14 11.11 11.80
N PHE A 182 -45.67 11.55 10.66
CA PHE A 182 -44.90 11.99 9.50
C PHE A 182 -44.09 13.23 9.80
N GLU A 183 -44.59 14.16 10.63
CA GLU A 183 -43.94 15.41 11.02
C GLU A 183 -42.69 15.15 11.84
N GLU A 184 -42.74 14.20 12.76
CA GLU A 184 -41.57 13.77 13.53
C GLU A 184 -40.46 13.21 12.63
N ILE A 185 -40.83 12.37 11.66
CA ILE A 185 -39.88 11.79 10.70
C ILE A 185 -39.28 12.88 9.82
N ASP A 186 -40.10 13.80 9.32
CA ASP A 186 -39.64 14.92 8.48
C ASP A 186 -38.63 15.78 9.22
N LYS A 187 -38.91 16.11 10.48
CA LYS A 187 -38.01 16.88 11.31
C LYS A 187 -36.67 16.15 11.52
N LEU A 188 -36.70 14.86 11.85
CA LEU A 188 -35.51 14.03 12.01
C LEU A 188 -34.67 13.99 10.71
N LEU A 189 -35.30 13.82 9.56
CA LEU A 189 -34.63 13.80 8.27
C LEU A 189 -33.99 15.16 7.95
N MET A 190 -34.73 16.28 8.13
CA MET A 190 -34.24 17.63 7.89
C MET A 190 -33.02 17.97 8.76
N GLU A 191 -33.09 17.71 10.08
CA GLU A 191 -32.01 17.96 11.00
C GLU A 191 -30.77 17.13 10.66
N THR A 192 -30.96 15.85 10.33
CA THR A 192 -29.87 14.95 9.99
C THR A 192 -29.21 15.33 8.66
N VAL A 193 -30.02 15.72 7.66
CA VAL A 193 -29.49 16.24 6.38
C VAL A 193 -28.65 17.49 6.59
N ALA A 194 -29.15 18.45 7.40
CA ALA A 194 -28.42 19.69 7.72
C ALA A 194 -27.05 19.40 8.36
N ILE A 195 -27.04 18.56 9.39
CA ILE A 195 -25.81 18.16 10.10
C ILE A 195 -24.82 17.45 9.15
N GLN A 196 -25.30 16.51 8.36
CA GLN A 196 -24.44 15.76 7.43
C GLN A 196 -23.92 16.65 6.29
N LYS A 197 -24.73 17.61 5.81
CA LYS A 197 -24.30 18.59 4.81
C LYS A 197 -23.19 19.50 5.35
N GLU A 198 -23.31 19.98 6.58
CA GLU A 198 -22.26 20.77 7.23
C GLU A 198 -20.97 19.95 7.40
N LYS A 199 -21.06 18.71 7.90
CA LYS A 199 -19.91 17.81 8.02
C LYS A 199 -19.24 17.58 6.66
N ARG A 200 -20.03 17.31 5.62
CA ARG A 200 -19.50 17.09 4.27
C ARG A 200 -18.79 18.33 3.73
N ASN A 201 -19.36 19.51 3.93
CA ASN A 201 -18.75 20.77 3.51
C ASN A 201 -17.46 21.10 4.30
N ALA A 202 -17.42 20.77 5.59
CA ALA A 202 -16.25 20.98 6.43
C ALA A 202 -15.10 19.99 6.13
N THR A 203 -15.42 18.75 5.73
CA THR A 203 -14.44 17.67 5.56
C THR A 203 -14.11 17.34 4.11
N SER A 204 -14.94 17.78 3.16
CA SER A 204 -14.79 17.41 1.75
C SER A 204 -14.55 18.66 0.90
N MET A 205 -13.34 18.80 0.37
CA MET A 205 -13.04 19.73 -0.70
C MET A 205 -13.19 19.03 -2.05
N LEU A 206 -13.97 19.64 -2.97
CA LEU A 206 -14.02 19.20 -4.36
C LEU A 206 -12.68 19.53 -5.03
N VAL A 207 -11.76 18.57 -5.03
CA VAL A 207 -10.48 18.70 -5.72
C VAL A 207 -10.59 18.04 -7.09
N LYS A 208 -10.15 18.74 -8.13
CA LYS A 208 -10.08 18.17 -9.49
C LYS A 208 -9.27 16.86 -9.41
N SER A 209 -9.87 15.74 -9.79
CA SER A 209 -9.33 14.37 -9.67
C SER A 209 -7.87 14.26 -10.15
N ARG A 210 -7.53 14.92 -11.27
CA ARG A 210 -6.18 14.98 -11.81
C ARG A 210 -5.18 15.59 -10.82
N ASN A 211 -5.53 16.67 -10.15
CA ASN A 211 -4.66 17.34 -9.19
C ASN A 211 -4.41 16.46 -7.96
N HIS A 212 -5.45 15.82 -7.45
CA HIS A 212 -5.32 14.89 -6.32
C HIS A 212 -4.37 13.73 -6.65
N THR A 213 -4.49 13.14 -7.85
CA THR A 213 -3.61 12.06 -8.29
C THR A 213 -2.15 12.53 -8.42
N VAL A 214 -1.92 13.71 -9.01
CA VAL A 214 -0.58 14.29 -9.16
C VAL A 214 0.05 14.58 -7.79
N PHE A 215 -0.69 15.19 -6.86
CA PHE A 215 -0.18 15.44 -5.51
C PHE A 215 0.10 14.15 -4.74
N LYS A 216 -0.77 13.14 -4.83
CA LYS A 216 -0.58 11.84 -4.19
C LYS A 216 0.71 11.17 -4.67
N TRP A 217 0.91 11.05 -5.98
CA TRP A 217 2.11 10.43 -6.53
C TRP A 217 3.35 11.28 -6.30
N GLY A 218 3.23 12.60 -6.39
CA GLY A 218 4.32 13.54 -6.08
C GLY A 218 4.82 13.39 -4.64
N THR A 219 3.91 13.28 -3.68
CA THR A 219 4.28 13.07 -2.26
C THR A 219 4.98 11.73 -2.03
N ILE A 220 4.53 10.65 -2.69
CA ILE A 220 5.16 9.33 -2.59
C ILE A 220 6.58 9.38 -3.16
N ILE A 221 6.77 9.95 -4.36
CA ILE A 221 8.08 10.07 -5.00
C ILE A 221 9.04 10.91 -4.15
N LEU A 222 8.57 12.05 -3.63
CA LEU A 222 9.36 12.91 -2.76
C LEU A 222 9.76 12.18 -1.46
N GLY A 223 8.85 11.42 -0.86
CA GLY A 223 9.13 10.60 0.32
C GLY A 223 10.21 9.55 0.07
N LEU A 224 10.13 8.84 -1.06
CA LEU A 224 11.15 7.86 -1.46
C LEU A 224 12.50 8.51 -1.74
N ALA A 225 12.51 9.67 -2.40
CA ALA A 225 13.74 10.45 -2.65
C ALA A 225 14.39 10.91 -1.34
N THR A 226 13.60 11.41 -0.40
CA THR A 226 14.09 11.84 0.92
C THR A 226 14.66 10.65 1.71
N LEU A 227 14.01 9.49 1.67
CA LEU A 227 14.51 8.27 2.32
C LEU A 227 15.85 7.83 1.70
N GLY A 228 15.96 7.82 0.38
CA GLY A 228 17.21 7.49 -0.33
C GLY A 228 18.36 8.42 0.03
N LEU A 229 18.10 9.73 0.06
CA LEU A 229 19.09 10.73 0.46
C LEU A 229 19.51 10.53 1.93
N SER A 230 18.58 10.26 2.83
CA SER A 230 18.89 10.02 4.26
C SER A 230 19.77 8.80 4.45
N ILE A 231 19.53 7.71 3.72
CA ILE A 231 20.40 6.52 3.73
C ILE A 231 21.79 6.86 3.19
N GLY A 232 21.87 7.57 2.07
CA GLY A 232 23.13 8.01 1.48
C GLY A 232 23.97 8.87 2.44
N VAL A 233 23.34 9.85 3.08
CA VAL A 233 24.01 10.69 4.11
C VAL A 233 24.43 9.85 5.31
N GLY A 234 23.61 8.87 5.73
CA GLY A 234 23.97 7.96 6.81
C GLY A 234 25.23 7.14 6.50
N ILE A 235 25.28 6.51 5.33
CA ILE A 235 26.46 5.73 4.87
C ILE A 235 27.70 6.64 4.79
N TYR A 236 27.57 7.81 4.19
CA TYR A 236 28.66 8.78 4.07
C TYR A 236 29.20 9.19 5.44
N SER A 237 28.32 9.58 6.35
CA SER A 237 28.68 10.06 7.68
C SER A 237 29.28 8.98 8.58
N LEU A 238 28.76 7.76 8.52
CA LEU A 238 29.16 6.67 9.43
C LEU A 238 30.38 5.88 8.94
N ASN A 239 30.59 5.77 7.63
CA ASN A 239 31.67 4.96 7.06
C ASN A 239 32.78 5.80 6.42
N ILE A 240 32.42 6.70 5.50
CA ILE A 240 33.40 7.42 4.67
C ILE A 240 34.12 8.49 5.49
N VAL A 241 33.38 9.32 6.22
CA VAL A 241 34.00 10.42 7.00
C VAL A 241 34.97 9.91 8.08
N PRO A 242 34.65 8.87 8.88
CA PRO A 242 35.60 8.33 9.86
C PRO A 242 36.85 7.74 9.20
N GLN A 243 36.71 7.02 8.07
CA GLN A 243 37.85 6.48 7.34
C GLN A 243 38.78 7.59 6.84
N GLN A 244 38.20 8.65 6.22
CA GLN A 244 38.99 9.80 5.78
C GLN A 244 39.72 10.48 6.94
N LYS A 245 39.10 10.64 8.11
CA LYS A 245 39.74 11.19 9.30
C LYS A 245 40.92 10.32 9.76
N ARG A 246 40.82 9.00 9.72
CA ARG A 246 41.93 8.09 10.06
C ARG A 246 43.07 8.20 9.06
N ILE A 247 42.77 8.30 7.76
CA ILE A 247 43.78 8.50 6.71
C ILE A 247 44.54 9.81 6.91
N ILE A 248 43.82 10.93 7.09
CA ILE A 248 44.45 12.25 7.34
C ILE A 248 45.30 12.18 8.62
N SER A 249 44.85 11.53 9.68
CA SER A 249 45.64 11.35 10.90
C SER A 249 46.92 10.55 10.65
N ALA A 250 46.82 9.47 9.87
CA ALA A 250 47.97 8.64 9.51
C ALA A 250 49.00 9.44 8.66
N GLU A 251 48.52 10.20 7.69
CA GLU A 251 49.41 11.07 6.85
C GLU A 251 50.09 12.14 7.68
N SER A 252 49.38 12.76 8.65
CA SER A 252 50.01 13.74 9.57
C SER A 252 51.09 13.13 10.44
N LYS A 253 50.87 11.91 10.97
CA LYS A 253 51.85 11.16 11.76
C LYS A 253 53.04 10.71 10.93
N PHE A 254 52.79 10.34 9.68
CA PHE A 254 53.85 10.01 8.72
C PHE A 254 54.81 11.18 8.48
N ILE A 255 54.28 12.42 8.25
CA ILE A 255 55.06 13.64 8.10
C ILE A 255 55.91 13.88 9.36
N SER A 256 55.42 13.52 10.53
CA SER A 256 56.12 13.64 11.79
C SER A 256 57.11 12.48 12.07
N ASN A 257 57.33 11.57 11.11
CA ASN A 257 58.14 10.35 11.22
C ASN A 257 57.71 9.40 12.34
N ASN A 258 56.45 9.49 12.75
CA ASN A 258 55.87 8.61 13.79
C ASN A 258 55.22 7.37 13.15
N TYR A 259 56.07 6.47 12.63
CA TYR A 259 55.67 5.34 11.80
C TYR A 259 54.81 4.30 12.56
N SER A 260 55.04 4.10 13.85
CA SER A 260 54.21 3.17 14.67
C SER A 260 52.74 3.66 14.73
N ASP A 261 52.56 4.95 15.00
CA ASP A 261 51.22 5.54 15.10
C ASP A 261 50.49 5.61 13.75
N VAL A 262 51.26 5.58 12.63
CA VAL A 262 50.66 5.44 11.28
C VAL A 262 49.95 4.10 11.15
N LEU A 263 50.67 2.98 11.53
CA LEU A 263 50.09 1.63 11.47
C LEU A 263 48.87 1.51 12.39
N ASP A 264 48.97 2.06 13.60
CA ASP A 264 47.86 2.02 14.57
C ASP A 264 46.65 2.80 14.09
N SER A 265 46.84 3.92 13.39
CA SER A 265 45.74 4.76 12.87
C SER A 265 44.85 4.02 11.85
N LEU A 266 45.45 3.11 11.07
CA LEU A 266 44.81 2.39 9.98
C LEU A 266 44.72 0.88 10.19
N LYS A 267 44.93 0.42 11.42
CA LYS A 267 44.95 -1.04 11.74
C LYS A 267 43.63 -1.73 11.43
N GLU A 268 42.50 -1.06 11.68
CA GLU A 268 41.16 -1.58 11.45
C GLU A 268 40.72 -1.51 9.98
N ASP A 269 41.40 -0.68 9.17
CA ASP A 269 41.07 -0.52 7.75
C ASP A 269 41.69 -1.66 6.95
N LYS A 270 40.90 -2.19 6.00
CA LYS A 270 41.42 -3.18 5.04
C LYS A 270 42.30 -2.46 4.02
N PRO A 271 43.59 -2.83 3.89
CA PRO A 271 44.51 -2.16 2.99
C PRO A 271 44.01 -2.07 1.56
N GLU A 272 43.31 -3.10 1.07
CA GLU A 272 42.79 -3.17 -0.29
C GLU A 272 41.75 -2.08 -0.60
N ASN A 273 41.12 -1.50 0.43
CA ASN A 273 40.10 -0.45 0.32
C ASN A 273 40.66 0.97 0.53
N LEU A 274 41.95 1.08 0.78
CA LEU A 274 42.58 2.38 1.04
C LEU A 274 43.02 3.06 -0.27
N PRO A 275 42.98 4.40 -0.32
CA PRO A 275 43.52 5.15 -1.46
C PRO A 275 45.04 4.96 -1.55
N LYS A 276 45.55 5.16 -2.75
CA LYS A 276 46.96 4.96 -3.08
C LYS A 276 47.94 5.74 -2.17
N SER A 277 47.57 6.95 -1.76
CA SER A 277 48.37 7.75 -0.83
C SER A 277 48.52 7.07 0.54
N ALA A 278 47.40 6.52 1.07
CA ALA A 278 47.41 5.80 2.35
C ALA A 278 48.18 4.47 2.25
N LEU A 279 48.06 3.73 1.14
CA LEU A 279 48.86 2.53 0.89
C LEU A 279 50.36 2.83 0.90
N TYR A 280 50.77 3.93 0.22
CA TYR A 280 52.18 4.35 0.21
C TYR A 280 52.67 4.69 1.61
N VAL A 281 51.91 5.49 2.35
CA VAL A 281 52.26 5.93 3.71
C VAL A 281 52.40 4.69 4.66
N LEU A 282 51.44 3.73 4.57
CA LEU A 282 51.54 2.49 5.33
C LEU A 282 52.72 1.62 4.93
N ALA A 283 52.98 1.45 3.63
CA ALA A 283 54.08 0.62 3.14
C ALA A 283 55.45 1.17 3.61
N VAL A 284 55.65 2.51 3.42
CA VAL A 284 56.92 3.16 3.89
C VAL A 284 57.05 3.04 5.41
N SER A 285 55.98 3.26 6.17
CA SER A 285 55.98 3.12 7.61
C SER A 285 56.34 1.68 8.05
N SER A 286 55.77 0.67 7.35
CA SER A 286 56.11 -0.73 7.60
C SER A 286 57.56 -1.07 7.35
N ILE A 287 58.14 -0.52 6.24
CA ILE A 287 59.56 -0.73 5.94
C ILE A 287 60.46 -0.05 7.00
N GLN A 288 60.11 1.14 7.46
CA GLN A 288 60.88 1.84 8.48
C GLN A 288 60.89 1.10 9.82
N LEU A 289 59.81 0.41 10.14
CA LEU A 289 59.69 -0.38 11.37
C LEU A 289 60.18 -1.85 11.24
N ASP A 290 60.49 -2.28 10.03
CA ASP A 290 61.00 -3.65 9.80
C ASP A 290 62.42 -3.84 10.37
N SER A 291 62.81 -5.07 10.60
CA SER A 291 64.11 -5.49 11.13
C SER A 291 65.26 -5.46 10.09
N LEU A 292 65.05 -4.88 8.91
CA LEU A 292 66.05 -4.71 7.87
C LEU A 292 67.16 -3.76 8.32
N SER A 293 68.40 -3.95 7.78
CA SER A 293 69.48 -2.97 7.97
C SER A 293 69.16 -1.62 7.36
N ASN A 294 69.83 -0.55 7.78
CA ASN A 294 69.60 0.78 7.23
C ASN A 294 69.81 0.83 5.71
N GLU A 295 70.89 0.17 5.23
CA GLU A 295 71.22 0.08 3.79
C GLU A 295 70.12 -0.68 3.02
N GLN A 296 69.56 -1.74 3.62
CA GLN A 296 68.44 -2.48 3.01
C GLN A 296 67.17 -1.64 2.96
N LYS A 297 66.86 -0.91 4.05
CA LYS A 297 65.71 0.01 4.09
C LYS A 297 65.83 1.10 3.03
N GLU A 298 66.96 1.76 2.91
CA GLU A 298 67.21 2.78 1.91
C GLU A 298 67.06 2.22 0.47
N SER A 299 67.62 1.04 0.22
CA SER A 299 67.48 0.39 -1.09
C SER A 299 66.02 0.11 -1.42
N VAL A 300 65.23 -0.44 -0.51
CA VAL A 300 63.81 -0.73 -0.73
C VAL A 300 63.00 0.55 -0.90
N LEU A 301 63.23 1.55 -0.01
CA LEU A 301 62.52 2.84 -0.12
C LEU A 301 62.83 3.56 -1.42
N GLY A 302 64.05 3.40 -1.96
CA GLY A 302 64.43 3.95 -3.29
C GLY A 302 63.62 3.34 -4.45
N THR A 303 63.05 2.17 -4.29
CA THR A 303 62.23 1.48 -5.31
C THR A 303 60.74 1.70 -5.18
N ILE A 304 60.28 2.23 -4.03
CA ILE A 304 58.86 2.40 -3.70
C ILE A 304 58.42 3.87 -3.86
N SER A 305 57.29 4.06 -4.53
CA SER A 305 56.65 5.35 -4.72
C SER A 305 55.13 5.20 -4.74
N GLN A 306 54.42 6.32 -4.72
CA GLN A 306 52.95 6.29 -4.94
C GLN A 306 52.54 5.69 -6.30
N LYS A 307 53.50 5.57 -7.27
CA LYS A 307 53.26 4.96 -8.59
C LYS A 307 53.55 3.45 -8.60
N SER A 308 54.11 2.90 -7.53
CA SER A 308 54.40 1.47 -7.42
C SER A 308 53.12 0.63 -7.55
N ASN A 309 53.26 -0.63 -7.98
CA ASN A 309 52.14 -1.55 -8.07
C ASN A 309 51.49 -1.75 -6.66
N ASP A 310 50.19 -1.87 -6.63
CA ASP A 310 49.48 -2.08 -5.37
C ASP A 310 49.93 -3.31 -4.61
N ASN A 311 50.24 -4.41 -5.32
CA ASN A 311 50.74 -5.63 -4.70
C ASN A 311 52.08 -5.40 -3.98
N THR A 312 52.97 -4.54 -4.55
CA THR A 312 54.23 -4.20 -3.91
C THR A 312 54.01 -3.42 -2.60
N LEU A 313 53.07 -2.44 -2.60
CA LEU A 313 52.70 -1.72 -1.40
C LEU A 313 51.99 -2.61 -0.38
N LEU A 314 51.08 -3.44 -0.80
CA LEU A 314 50.32 -4.39 0.03
C LEU A 314 51.27 -5.42 0.67
N TYR A 315 52.27 -5.87 -0.05
CA TYR A 315 53.29 -6.77 0.50
C TYR A 315 53.93 -6.16 1.79
N TRP A 316 54.44 -4.93 1.69
CA TRP A 316 55.08 -4.27 2.84
C TRP A 316 54.07 -3.96 3.96
N ILE A 317 52.85 -3.60 3.62
CA ILE A 317 51.79 -3.38 4.61
C ILE A 317 51.50 -4.64 5.39
N TYR A 318 51.40 -5.83 4.74
CA TYR A 318 51.18 -7.09 5.44
C TYR A 318 52.36 -7.56 6.24
N ILE A 319 53.59 -7.26 5.81
CA ILE A 319 54.79 -7.41 6.66
C ILE A 319 54.64 -6.56 7.94
N GLY A 320 54.29 -5.29 7.82
CA GLY A 320 54.12 -4.41 8.99
C GLY A 320 52.93 -4.76 9.87
N LYS A 321 51.87 -5.36 9.32
CA LYS A 321 50.73 -5.91 10.09
C LYS A 321 51.01 -7.26 10.76
N GLY A 322 52.15 -7.92 10.45
CA GLY A 322 52.48 -9.24 10.94
C GLY A 322 51.73 -10.39 10.29
N ASP A 323 50.99 -10.13 9.20
CA ASP A 323 50.29 -11.15 8.39
C ASP A 323 51.24 -11.69 7.30
N PHE A 324 52.26 -12.42 7.76
CA PHE A 324 53.36 -12.88 6.92
C PHE A 324 52.94 -13.94 5.90
N GLU A 325 51.90 -14.72 6.19
CA GLU A 325 51.33 -15.70 5.25
C GLU A 325 50.73 -14.95 4.02
N LYS A 326 49.99 -13.87 4.29
CA LYS A 326 49.40 -13.06 3.22
C LYS A 326 50.50 -12.32 2.45
N ALA A 327 51.51 -11.79 3.12
CA ALA A 327 52.68 -11.18 2.50
C ALA A 327 53.39 -12.19 1.58
N LEU A 328 53.62 -13.44 2.04
CA LEU A 328 54.23 -14.47 1.24
C LEU A 328 53.45 -14.82 -0.02
N ASN A 329 52.12 -14.89 0.08
CA ASN A 329 51.24 -15.12 -1.07
C ASN A 329 51.34 -13.98 -2.10
N ILE A 330 51.36 -12.73 -1.62
CA ILE A 330 51.54 -11.55 -2.48
C ILE A 330 52.94 -11.56 -3.13
N ALA A 331 54.01 -11.86 -2.37
CA ALA A 331 55.36 -11.97 -2.90
C ALA A 331 55.48 -13.00 -4.03
N LYS A 332 54.84 -14.16 -3.88
CA LYS A 332 54.74 -15.17 -4.94
C LYS A 332 54.02 -14.67 -6.19
N ASN A 333 52.97 -13.91 -6.00
CA ASN A 333 52.21 -13.32 -7.11
C ASN A 333 53.03 -12.24 -7.84
N ILE A 334 53.86 -11.46 -7.12
CA ILE A 334 54.78 -10.50 -7.71
C ILE A 334 55.89 -11.21 -8.49
N GLY A 335 56.32 -12.40 -8.04
CA GLY A 335 57.37 -13.17 -8.65
C GLY A 335 58.80 -12.64 -8.34
N ASP A 336 58.95 -11.80 -7.34
CA ASP A 336 60.23 -11.27 -6.91
C ASP A 336 60.89 -12.18 -5.85
N ASN A 337 62.05 -12.76 -6.23
CA ASN A 337 62.76 -13.73 -5.34
C ASN A 337 63.23 -13.11 -4.03
N GLN A 338 63.53 -11.81 -4.00
CA GLN A 338 63.92 -11.09 -2.78
C GLN A 338 62.75 -10.98 -1.82
N TYR A 339 61.57 -10.58 -2.30
CA TYR A 339 60.37 -10.49 -1.48
C TYR A 339 59.93 -11.86 -0.98
N ILE A 340 60.03 -12.89 -1.83
CA ILE A 340 59.66 -14.26 -1.43
C ILE A 340 60.59 -14.76 -0.33
N LEU A 341 61.93 -14.56 -0.50
CA LEU A 341 62.90 -14.95 0.53
C LEU A 341 62.68 -14.23 1.85
N HIS A 342 62.46 -12.90 1.78
CA HIS A 342 62.20 -12.10 2.98
C HIS A 342 60.88 -12.53 3.67
N ALA A 343 59.84 -12.81 2.93
CA ALA A 343 58.58 -13.29 3.51
C ALA A 343 58.75 -14.67 4.18
N TYR A 344 59.47 -15.60 3.53
CA TYR A 344 59.76 -16.89 4.13
C TYR A 344 60.58 -16.76 5.44
N THR A 345 61.54 -15.82 5.51
CA THR A 345 62.29 -15.54 6.74
C THR A 345 61.32 -15.09 7.85
N LYS A 346 60.41 -14.19 7.59
CA LYS A 346 59.41 -13.72 8.55
C LYS A 346 58.47 -14.86 9.04
N VAL A 347 57.97 -15.66 8.10
CA VAL A 347 57.12 -16.83 8.45
C VAL A 347 57.88 -17.84 9.28
N TYR A 348 59.15 -18.11 8.93
CA TYR A 348 60.03 -19.02 9.71
C TYR A 348 60.22 -18.49 11.13
N ASP A 349 60.56 -17.21 11.30
CA ASP A 349 60.82 -16.59 12.60
C ASP A 349 59.62 -16.67 13.54
N VAL A 350 58.42 -16.32 13.00
CA VAL A 350 57.16 -16.39 13.78
C VAL A 350 56.81 -17.81 14.12
N THR A 351 56.96 -18.76 13.17
CA THR A 351 56.70 -20.18 13.45
C THR A 351 57.67 -20.73 14.51
N ASN A 352 58.94 -20.31 14.45
CA ASN A 352 59.93 -20.67 15.42
C ASN A 352 59.65 -20.11 16.83
N ALA A 353 59.11 -18.90 16.90
CA ALA A 353 58.73 -18.26 18.17
C ALA A 353 57.38 -18.78 18.75
N ASP A 354 56.55 -19.50 17.98
CA ASP A 354 55.26 -20.00 18.44
C ASP A 354 55.42 -21.20 19.40
N ASN A 355 55.24 -20.95 20.68
CA ASN A 355 55.32 -21.98 21.75
C ASN A 355 54.00 -22.75 21.94
N LYS A 356 52.92 -22.36 21.23
CA LYS A 356 51.62 -23.04 21.32
C LYS A 356 51.43 -24.12 20.25
N MET A 357 52.24 -24.08 19.20
CA MET A 357 52.17 -25.03 18.10
C MET A 357 52.65 -26.42 18.52
N ASN A 358 52.00 -27.48 18.03
CA ASN A 358 52.45 -28.85 18.22
C ASN A 358 53.88 -29.02 17.68
N GLY A 359 54.79 -29.60 18.48
CA GLY A 359 56.22 -29.73 18.18
C GLY A 359 56.52 -30.43 16.85
N ALA A 360 55.84 -31.55 16.55
CA ALA A 360 56.01 -32.25 15.28
C ALA A 360 55.62 -31.39 14.06
N LYS A 361 54.48 -30.73 14.14
CA LYS A 361 54.01 -29.81 13.09
C LYS A 361 54.93 -28.60 12.92
N LYS A 362 55.42 -28.07 14.04
CA LYS A 362 56.37 -26.95 14.04
C LYS A 362 57.64 -27.32 13.29
N GLN A 363 58.19 -28.48 13.61
CA GLN A 363 59.43 -28.97 12.97
C GLN A 363 59.28 -29.20 11.49
N GLU A 364 58.14 -29.78 11.06
CA GLU A 364 57.80 -29.97 9.66
C GLU A 364 57.75 -28.63 8.89
N LEU A 365 57.04 -27.63 9.43
CA LEU A 365 56.93 -26.30 8.83
C LEU A 365 58.29 -25.58 8.77
N LEU A 366 59.07 -25.62 9.85
CA LEU A 366 60.38 -24.99 9.86
C LEU A 366 61.33 -25.62 8.84
N SER A 367 61.32 -26.97 8.69
CA SER A 367 62.09 -27.68 7.67
C SER A 367 61.69 -27.23 6.26
N LYS A 368 60.38 -27.19 5.99
CA LYS A 368 59.84 -26.74 4.71
C LYS A 368 60.23 -25.30 4.37
N TYR A 369 60.11 -24.38 5.33
CA TYR A 369 60.45 -22.98 5.11
C TYR A 369 61.94 -22.80 4.89
N LYS A 370 62.79 -23.56 5.62
CA LYS A 370 64.23 -23.54 5.42
C LYS A 370 64.64 -24.03 4.03
N GLU A 371 64.02 -25.10 3.53
CA GLU A 371 64.27 -25.64 2.18
C GLU A 371 63.88 -24.57 1.10
N GLU A 372 62.72 -23.95 1.24
CA GLU A 372 62.30 -22.88 0.32
C GLU A 372 63.23 -21.65 0.40
N MET A 373 63.70 -21.25 1.58
CA MET A 373 64.66 -20.16 1.73
C MET A 373 65.96 -20.45 1.01
N GLU A 374 66.53 -21.67 1.19
CA GLU A 374 67.75 -22.13 0.54
C GLU A 374 67.60 -22.11 -1.00
N LYS A 375 66.45 -22.53 -1.51
CA LYS A 375 66.13 -22.48 -2.93
C LYS A 375 66.13 -21.03 -3.50
N TYR A 376 65.46 -20.08 -2.81
CA TYR A 376 65.42 -18.70 -3.28
C TYR A 376 66.76 -17.98 -3.08
N MET A 377 67.58 -18.35 -2.07
CA MET A 377 68.94 -17.84 -1.94
C MET A 377 69.81 -18.25 -3.14
N LYS A 378 69.79 -19.53 -3.56
CA LYS A 378 70.50 -20.00 -4.74
C LYS A 378 70.09 -19.31 -6.02
N LEU A 379 68.77 -19.02 -6.15
CA LEU A 379 68.26 -18.28 -7.34
C LEU A 379 68.73 -16.82 -7.37
N LEU A 380 69.04 -16.22 -6.22
CA LEU A 380 69.54 -14.87 -6.13
C LEU A 380 71.04 -14.82 -6.36
N GLU A 381 71.82 -15.80 -5.82
CA GLU A 381 73.27 -15.96 -6.06
C GLU A 381 73.60 -16.21 -7.54
N GLY A 382 72.85 -17.09 -8.22
CA GLY A 382 73.02 -17.37 -9.63
C GLY A 382 72.77 -16.16 -10.59
N LYS A 383 71.90 -15.21 -10.16
CA LYS A 383 71.67 -13.98 -10.90
C LYS A 383 72.82 -12.96 -10.75
N THR A 384 73.53 -12.98 -9.64
CA THR A 384 74.68 -12.11 -9.36
C THR A 384 75.94 -12.51 -10.17
N ASP A 385 76.13 -13.80 -10.39
CA ASP A 385 77.25 -14.34 -11.20
C ASP A 385 77.08 -14.06 -12.71
N ASP A 386 75.83 -14.15 -13.21
CA ASP A 386 75.51 -13.80 -14.62
C ASP A 386 75.65 -12.31 -14.95
N GLN A 387 75.50 -11.42 -13.97
CA GLN A 387 75.74 -9.98 -14.15
C GLN A 387 77.21 -9.60 -14.05
N LYS A 388 78.04 -10.30 -13.31
CA LYS A 388 79.51 -10.10 -13.23
C LYS A 388 80.22 -10.67 -14.43
N SER A 389 79.65 -11.59 -15.17
CA SER A 389 80.27 -12.16 -16.36
C SER A 389 79.92 -11.40 -17.67
N LYS A 390 79.12 -10.31 -17.56
CA LYS A 390 78.76 -9.43 -18.68
C LYS A 390 79.32 -8.00 -18.57
N GLN A 391 80.16 -7.71 -17.63
CA GLN A 391 81.03 -6.54 -17.57
C GLN A 391 82.47 -6.91 -17.96
#